data_05d1fa3b25e8638fafa844160251de68
#
_entry.id   05d1fa3b25e8638fafa844160251de68
#
_cell.length_a   1.000
_cell.length_b   1.000
_cell.length_c   1.000
_cell.angle_alpha   90.00
_cell.angle_beta   90.00
_cell.angle_gamma   90.00
#
_symmetry.space_group_name_H-M   'P 1'
#
loop_
_entity.id
_entity.type
_entity.pdbx_description
1 polymer ?
#
loop_
_entity_poly.entity_id
_entity_poly.type
_entity_poly.pdbx_seq_one_letter_code
_entity_poly.pdbx_strand_id
1 'polypeptide(L)'
;INKLLKEFRVQVIKNLRFNEGINSSISLGIKKLPRNSLSTMICLADMPLLKSEDYNSMVQFEKKFRNKSKIIVPYNKTTRGNPVIFGKNYFSTLVNLVGDHGGKKILEENRDVIYYNTNSEGFYFDVDTQKDLTKLKNN
;
A
#
# COMPACT_ATOMS: atom_id res chain seq x y z
N ILE A 1 -18.81 3.88 -6.12
CA ILE A 1 -17.80 2.86 -5.73
C ILE A 1 -18.49 1.59 -5.21
N ASN A 2 -19.40 1.66 -4.20
CA ASN A 2 -20.04 0.46 -3.63
C ASN A 2 -20.78 -0.41 -4.67
N LYS A 3 -21.39 0.19 -5.70
CA LYS A 3 -22.05 -0.57 -6.78
C LYS A 3 -21.04 -1.36 -7.63
N LEU A 4 -19.88 -0.75 -7.91
CA LEU A 4 -18.80 -1.37 -8.70
C LEU A 4 -18.11 -2.52 -7.96
N LEU A 5 -18.08 -2.45 -6.62
CA LEU A 5 -17.39 -3.45 -5.80
C LEU A 5 -18.26 -4.65 -5.42
N LYS A 6 -19.58 -4.64 -5.75
CA LYS A 6 -20.50 -5.73 -5.39
C LYS A 6 -20.13 -7.09 -6.00
N GLU A 7 -19.53 -7.08 -7.18
CA GLU A 7 -19.13 -8.29 -7.90
C GLU A 7 -17.80 -8.89 -7.39
N PHE A 8 -17.08 -8.13 -6.57
CA PHE A 8 -15.79 -8.56 -6.01
C PHE A 8 -15.96 -9.06 -4.57
N ARG A 9 -15.21 -10.09 -4.21
CA ARG A 9 -15.15 -10.60 -2.83
C ARG A 9 -14.31 -9.68 -1.94
N VAL A 10 -14.77 -8.44 -1.73
CA VAL A 10 -14.09 -7.43 -0.94
C VAL A 10 -14.96 -6.96 0.22
N GLN A 11 -14.34 -6.62 1.34
CA GLN A 11 -15.01 -5.97 2.45
C GLN A 11 -14.90 -4.45 2.29
N VAL A 12 -16.02 -3.78 2.11
CA VAL A 12 -16.08 -2.32 2.06
C VAL A 12 -16.29 -1.77 3.47
N ILE A 13 -15.37 -0.92 3.92
CA ILE A 13 -15.41 -0.29 5.24
C ILE A 13 -15.50 1.21 5.07
N LYS A 14 -16.57 1.82 5.59
CA LYS A 14 -16.75 3.27 5.54
C LYS A 14 -15.92 3.94 6.65
N ASN A 15 -14.98 4.80 6.27
CA ASN A 15 -14.25 5.64 7.21
C ASN A 15 -15.02 6.96 7.41
N LEU A 16 -15.53 7.20 8.62
CA LEU A 16 -16.20 8.47 8.98
C LEU A 16 -15.22 9.57 9.38
N ARG A 17 -13.95 9.23 9.58
CA ARG A 17 -12.89 10.16 9.98
C ARG A 17 -11.88 10.39 8.86
N PHE A 18 -12.32 10.31 7.60
CA PHE A 18 -11.44 10.45 6.42
C PHE A 18 -10.74 11.81 6.36
N ASN A 19 -11.32 12.84 6.94
CA ASN A 19 -10.77 14.19 7.06
C ASN A 19 -9.57 14.30 8.03
N GLU A 20 -9.30 13.24 8.82
CA GLU A 20 -8.12 13.16 9.70
C GLU A 20 -6.87 12.66 8.94
N GLY A 21 -6.94 12.55 7.62
CA GLY A 21 -5.87 12.11 6.75
C GLY A 21 -5.85 10.60 6.49
N ILE A 22 -4.92 10.18 5.62
CA ILE A 22 -4.81 8.80 5.15
C ILE A 22 -4.61 7.79 6.30
N ASN A 23 -3.93 8.20 7.37
CA ASN A 23 -3.65 7.33 8.52
C ASN A 23 -4.91 6.82 9.20
N SER A 24 -6.01 7.60 9.21
CA SER A 24 -7.30 7.16 9.74
C SER A 24 -7.87 5.98 8.95
N SER A 25 -7.70 5.96 7.64
CA SER A 25 -8.12 4.86 6.76
C SER A 25 -7.24 3.63 6.92
N ILE A 26 -5.92 3.81 7.01
CA ILE A 26 -4.97 2.73 7.28
C ILE A 26 -5.29 2.07 8.62
N SER A 27 -5.41 2.85 9.69
CA SER A 27 -5.74 2.37 11.03
C SER A 27 -7.04 1.54 11.03
N LEU A 28 -8.07 2.04 10.36
CA LEU A 28 -9.36 1.34 10.26
C LEU A 28 -9.23 0.02 9.49
N GLY A 29 -8.51 0.02 8.37
CA GLY A 29 -8.23 -1.18 7.58
C GLY A 29 -7.48 -2.25 8.39
N ILE A 30 -6.41 -1.87 9.09
CA ILE A 30 -5.63 -2.78 9.94
C ILE A 30 -6.49 -3.40 11.04
N LYS A 31 -7.34 -2.62 11.71
CA LYS A 31 -8.26 -3.12 12.76
C LYS A 31 -9.27 -4.15 12.26
N LYS A 32 -9.50 -4.20 10.95
CA LYS A 32 -10.45 -5.14 10.31
C LYS A 32 -9.78 -6.36 9.69
N LEU A 33 -8.46 -6.44 9.72
CA LEU A 33 -7.76 -7.62 9.24
C LEU A 33 -8.11 -8.87 10.05
N PRO A 34 -8.16 -10.05 9.43
CA PRO A 34 -8.26 -11.31 10.13
C PRO A 34 -7.16 -11.46 11.20
N ARG A 35 -7.48 -12.03 12.35
CA ARG A 35 -6.53 -12.16 13.49
C ARG A 35 -5.26 -12.95 13.15
N ASN A 36 -5.34 -13.86 12.19
CA ASN A 36 -4.24 -14.69 11.71
C ASN A 36 -3.41 -14.03 10.58
N SER A 37 -3.71 -12.80 10.17
CA SER A 37 -2.92 -12.11 9.16
C SER A 37 -1.47 -11.94 9.63
N LEU A 38 -0.52 -12.30 8.77
CA LEU A 38 0.91 -12.21 9.04
C LEU A 38 1.55 -10.96 8.41
N SER A 39 0.91 -10.42 7.38
CA SER A 39 1.31 -9.20 6.69
C SER A 39 0.08 -8.53 6.06
N THR A 40 0.22 -7.29 5.64
CA THR A 40 -0.77 -6.56 4.86
C THR A 40 -0.08 -5.76 3.76
N MET A 41 -0.72 -5.66 2.61
CA MET A 41 -0.31 -4.77 1.52
C MET A 41 -1.23 -3.55 1.54
N ILE A 42 -0.64 -2.36 1.65
CA ILE A 42 -1.37 -1.10 1.56
C ILE A 42 -1.28 -0.61 0.13
N CYS A 43 -2.42 -0.62 -0.56
CA CYS A 43 -2.55 -0.21 -1.96
C CYS A 43 -3.25 1.15 -2.05
N LEU A 44 -2.77 2.00 -2.95
CA LEU A 44 -3.41 3.26 -3.29
C LEU A 44 -4.36 3.05 -4.47
N ALA A 45 -5.46 3.80 -4.52
CA ALA A 45 -6.49 3.65 -5.55
C ALA A 45 -6.21 4.49 -6.82
N ASP A 46 -5.23 5.36 -6.76
CA ASP A 46 -4.82 6.32 -7.78
C ASP A 46 -3.62 5.87 -8.63
N MET A 47 -3.30 4.58 -8.61
CA MET A 47 -2.18 3.96 -9.34
C MET A 47 -2.68 3.07 -10.48
N PRO A 48 -3.17 3.65 -11.58
CA PRO A 48 -3.88 2.90 -12.63
C PRO A 48 -2.97 2.05 -13.53
N LEU A 49 -1.66 2.24 -13.49
CA LEU A 49 -0.70 1.46 -14.29
C LEU A 49 -0.27 0.16 -13.60
N LEU A 50 -0.62 -0.04 -12.32
CA LEU A 50 -0.37 -1.31 -11.62
C LEU A 50 -1.26 -2.41 -12.19
N LYS A 51 -0.62 -3.52 -12.54
CA LYS A 51 -1.27 -4.72 -13.09
C LYS A 51 -1.37 -5.82 -12.04
N SER A 52 -2.21 -6.81 -12.28
CA SER A 52 -2.33 -7.99 -11.41
C SER A 52 -1.00 -8.71 -11.21
N GLU A 53 -0.15 -8.72 -12.26
CA GLU A 53 1.18 -9.33 -12.24
C GLU A 53 2.12 -8.61 -11.27
N ASP A 54 2.02 -7.28 -11.17
CA ASP A 54 2.83 -6.48 -10.24
C ASP A 54 2.50 -6.84 -8.78
N TYR A 55 1.21 -6.90 -8.43
CA TYR A 55 0.76 -7.32 -7.11
C TYR A 55 1.19 -8.76 -6.79
N ASN A 56 1.00 -9.68 -7.75
CA ASN A 56 1.37 -11.08 -7.58
C ASN A 56 2.87 -11.25 -7.38
N SER A 57 3.69 -10.51 -8.13
CA SER A 57 5.15 -10.56 -8.00
C SER A 57 5.63 -10.09 -6.62
N MET A 58 5.03 -9.02 -6.08
CA MET A 58 5.31 -8.57 -4.72
C MET A 58 4.89 -9.60 -3.66
N VAL A 59 3.73 -10.24 -3.82
CA VAL A 59 3.28 -11.31 -2.90
C VAL A 59 4.23 -12.51 -2.96
N GLN A 60 4.71 -12.90 -4.15
CA GLN A 60 5.68 -13.99 -4.28
C GLN A 60 7.04 -13.59 -3.68
N PHE A 61 7.46 -12.36 -3.85
CA PHE A 61 8.69 -11.85 -3.23
C PHE A 61 8.57 -11.86 -1.71
N GLU A 62 7.44 -11.43 -1.16
CA GLU A 62 7.15 -11.42 0.28
C GLU A 62 7.28 -12.83 0.90
N LYS A 63 6.82 -13.88 0.22
CA LYS A 63 6.88 -15.27 0.70
C LYS A 63 8.29 -15.78 0.94
N LYS A 64 9.32 -15.17 0.34
CA LYS A 64 10.71 -15.52 0.58
C LYS A 64 11.19 -15.15 2.00
N PHE A 65 10.45 -14.27 2.67
CA PHE A 65 10.79 -13.77 3.99
C PHE A 65 9.79 -14.25 5.04
N ARG A 66 10.25 -15.00 6.02
CA ARG A 66 9.39 -15.47 7.13
C ARG A 66 9.29 -14.47 8.27
N ASN A 67 10.07 -13.39 8.24
CA ASN A 67 10.10 -12.39 9.30
C ASN A 67 8.82 -11.54 9.31
N LYS A 68 8.20 -11.42 10.49
CA LYS A 68 7.02 -10.57 10.71
C LYS A 68 7.38 -9.09 10.90
N SER A 69 8.65 -8.78 11.07
CA SER A 69 9.18 -7.40 11.22
C SER A 69 9.69 -6.84 9.90
N LYS A 70 9.20 -7.32 8.77
CA LYS A 70 9.60 -6.84 7.44
C LYS A 70 8.69 -5.73 6.94
N ILE A 71 9.28 -4.81 6.18
CA ILE A 71 8.57 -3.85 5.35
C ILE A 71 9.13 -4.01 3.94
N ILE A 72 8.27 -4.27 2.95
CA ILE A 72 8.69 -4.44 1.56
C ILE A 72 8.18 -3.27 0.74
N VAL A 73 9.12 -2.60 0.07
CA VAL A 73 8.89 -1.37 -0.68
C VAL A 73 9.41 -1.53 -2.10
N PRO A 74 8.62 -1.25 -3.14
CA PRO A 74 9.14 -1.14 -4.50
C PRO A 74 10.20 -0.05 -4.58
N TYR A 75 11.28 -0.30 -5.32
CA TYR A 75 12.40 0.62 -5.44
C TYR A 75 13.08 0.51 -6.79
N ASN A 76 13.37 1.64 -7.43
CA ASN A 76 14.02 1.71 -8.74
C ASN A 76 15.42 2.34 -8.71
N LYS A 77 16.12 2.23 -7.56
CA LYS A 77 17.43 2.84 -7.26
C LYS A 77 17.39 4.32 -6.86
N THR A 78 16.29 5.02 -7.12
CA THR A 78 16.14 6.45 -6.78
C THR A 78 14.88 6.74 -5.98
N THR A 79 13.77 6.08 -6.30
CA THR A 79 12.44 6.36 -5.77
C THR A 79 11.83 5.14 -5.12
N ARG A 80 11.17 5.33 -3.98
CA ARG A 80 10.29 4.34 -3.35
C ARG A 80 8.93 4.41 -4.00
N GLY A 81 8.34 3.25 -4.25
CA GLY A 81 7.02 3.13 -4.88
C GLY A 81 5.96 2.57 -3.93
N ASN A 82 4.79 2.33 -4.48
CA ASN A 82 3.64 1.67 -3.86
C ASN A 82 3.19 0.51 -4.77
N PRO A 83 2.48 -0.48 -4.19
CA PRO A 83 2.05 -0.65 -2.80
C PRO A 83 3.20 -1.04 -1.85
N VAL A 84 2.99 -0.87 -0.54
CA VAL A 84 3.93 -1.27 0.50
C VAL A 84 3.37 -2.43 1.31
N ILE A 85 4.19 -3.47 1.57
CA ILE A 85 3.82 -4.58 2.44
C ILE A 85 4.42 -4.37 3.83
N PHE A 86 3.58 -4.47 4.85
CA PHE A 86 3.97 -4.41 6.26
C PHE A 86 3.73 -5.76 6.94
N GLY A 87 4.74 -6.30 7.60
CA GLY A 87 4.62 -7.46 8.45
C GLY A 87 3.83 -7.16 9.74
N LYS A 88 3.32 -8.22 10.37
CA LYS A 88 2.41 -8.12 11.52
C LYS A 88 2.93 -7.26 12.68
N ASN A 89 4.24 -7.23 12.90
CA ASN A 89 4.82 -6.47 14.00
C ASN A 89 4.61 -4.95 13.84
N TYR A 90 4.32 -4.47 12.63
CA TYR A 90 4.01 -3.06 12.35
C TYR A 90 2.52 -2.70 12.49
N PHE A 91 1.63 -3.68 12.71
CA PHE A 91 0.18 -3.41 12.77
C PHE A 91 -0.17 -2.44 13.90
N SER A 92 0.43 -2.61 15.08
CA SER A 92 0.21 -1.68 16.19
C SER A 92 0.68 -0.26 15.87
N THR A 93 1.84 -0.13 15.26
CA THR A 93 2.38 1.17 14.81
C THR A 93 1.45 1.82 13.77
N LEU A 94 1.02 1.05 12.76
CA LEU A 94 0.09 1.54 11.71
C LEU A 94 -1.26 1.99 12.28
N VAL A 95 -1.76 1.31 13.31
CA VAL A 95 -3.03 1.68 13.98
C VAL A 95 -2.91 3.01 14.73
N ASN A 96 -1.73 3.31 15.28
CA ASN A 96 -1.48 4.48 16.12
C ASN A 96 -0.85 5.67 15.35
N LEU A 97 -0.67 5.56 14.04
CA LEU A 97 -0.22 6.68 13.21
C LEU A 97 -1.23 7.83 13.26
N VAL A 98 -0.72 9.04 13.41
CA VAL A 98 -1.50 10.29 13.41
C VAL A 98 -1.06 11.16 12.25
N GLY A 99 -1.99 11.91 11.66
CA GLY A 99 -1.73 12.86 10.58
C GLY A 99 -1.75 12.25 9.19
N ASP A 100 -1.10 12.89 8.23
CA ASP A 100 -1.23 12.59 6.79
C ASP A 100 0.05 12.03 6.16
N HIS A 101 0.99 11.58 6.98
CA HIS A 101 2.28 11.10 6.46
C HIS A 101 2.27 9.62 6.02
N GLY A 102 1.15 8.92 6.17
CA GLY A 102 1.02 7.50 5.80
C GLY A 102 2.07 6.64 6.48
N GLY A 103 2.51 5.60 5.78
CA GLY A 103 3.60 4.73 6.24
C GLY A 103 5.00 5.33 6.10
N LYS A 104 5.16 6.54 5.54
CA LYS A 104 6.46 7.14 5.19
C LYS A 104 7.37 7.25 6.42
N LYS A 105 6.83 7.73 7.54
CA LYS A 105 7.58 7.85 8.79
C LYS A 105 8.11 6.50 9.26
N ILE A 106 7.31 5.44 9.16
CA ILE A 106 7.75 4.08 9.53
C ILE A 106 8.91 3.65 8.64
N LEU A 107 8.86 3.97 7.33
CA LEU A 107 9.91 3.62 6.38
C LEU A 107 11.23 4.36 6.66
N GLU A 108 11.17 5.58 7.18
CA GLU A 108 12.35 6.39 7.49
C GLU A 108 13.03 5.97 8.80
N GLU A 109 12.25 5.54 9.79
CA GLU A 109 12.72 5.20 11.12
C GLU A 109 13.14 3.73 11.27
N ASN A 110 12.83 2.86 10.31
CA ASN A 110 13.06 1.42 10.44
C ASN A 110 14.17 0.89 9.54
N ARG A 111 14.98 -0.01 10.11
CA ARG A 111 16.06 -0.74 9.41
C ARG A 111 15.59 -2.04 8.73
N ASP A 112 14.36 -2.47 8.99
CA ASP A 112 13.76 -3.72 8.47
C ASP A 112 13.14 -3.55 7.08
N VAL A 113 13.54 -2.50 6.34
CA VAL A 113 13.06 -2.21 5.00
C VAL A 113 13.79 -3.08 3.99
N ILE A 114 13.03 -3.88 3.25
CA ILE A 114 13.49 -4.74 2.17
C ILE A 114 13.03 -4.10 0.86
N TYR A 115 13.98 -3.78 -0.01
CA TYR A 115 13.68 -3.18 -1.30
C TYR A 115 13.34 -4.27 -2.34
N TYR A 116 12.14 -4.17 -2.91
CA TYR A 116 11.73 -4.92 -4.09
C TYR A 116 12.19 -4.13 -5.31
N ASN A 117 13.35 -4.49 -5.87
CA ASN A 117 13.91 -3.79 -7.03
C ASN A 117 13.08 -4.09 -8.28
N THR A 118 12.50 -3.07 -8.85
CA THR A 118 11.66 -3.14 -10.06
C THR A 118 11.73 -1.83 -10.83
N ASN A 119 11.64 -1.92 -12.16
CA ASN A 119 11.55 -0.78 -13.07
C ASN A 119 10.15 -0.63 -13.69
N SER A 120 9.16 -1.43 -13.24
CA SER A 120 7.77 -1.29 -13.71
C SER A 120 7.21 0.06 -13.27
N GLU A 121 6.83 0.90 -14.23
CA GLU A 121 6.32 2.26 -13.99
C GLU A 121 5.07 2.28 -13.11
N GLY A 122 4.28 1.22 -13.14
CA GLY A 122 3.07 1.10 -12.33
C GLY A 122 3.29 1.34 -10.84
N PHE A 123 4.47 1.00 -10.31
CA PHE A 123 4.81 1.21 -8.91
C PHE A 123 5.11 2.66 -8.51
N TYR A 124 5.28 3.55 -9.51
CA TYR A 124 5.78 4.93 -9.30
C TYR A 124 4.88 6.00 -9.90
N PHE A 125 3.82 5.59 -10.62
CA PHE A 125 2.91 6.50 -11.28
C PHE A 125 1.57 6.55 -10.53
N ASP A 126 1.28 7.69 -9.95
CA ASP A 126 -0.01 8.06 -9.36
C ASP A 126 -0.70 9.14 -10.19
N VAL A 127 -2.02 9.23 -10.08
CA VAL A 127 -2.84 10.23 -10.78
C VAL A 127 -3.41 11.20 -9.76
N ASP A 128 -2.65 12.24 -9.43
CA ASP A 128 -3.06 13.28 -8.50
C ASP A 128 -3.69 14.50 -9.21
N THR A 129 -3.34 14.70 -10.49
CA THR A 129 -3.73 15.90 -11.24
C THR A 129 -4.35 15.57 -12.59
N GLN A 130 -5.09 16.55 -13.16
CA GLN A 130 -5.61 16.43 -14.52
C GLN A 130 -4.51 16.23 -15.57
N LYS A 131 -3.29 16.74 -15.31
CA LYS A 131 -2.13 16.53 -16.19
C LYS A 131 -1.69 15.06 -16.19
N ASP A 132 -1.73 14.40 -15.03
CA ASP A 132 -1.36 12.98 -14.94
C ASP A 132 -2.39 12.10 -15.65
N LEU A 133 -3.67 12.44 -15.54
CA LEU A 133 -4.72 11.78 -16.28
C LEU A 133 -4.54 11.93 -17.82
N THR A 134 -4.04 13.09 -18.28
CA THR A 134 -3.76 13.32 -19.70
C THR A 134 -2.57 12.47 -20.18
N LYS A 135 -1.50 12.36 -19.37
CA LYS A 135 -0.37 11.47 -19.68
C LYS A 135 -0.83 10.00 -19.82
N LEU A 136 -1.72 9.56 -18.90
CA LEU A 136 -2.25 8.20 -18.94
C LEU A 136 -3.01 7.87 -20.24
N LYS A 137 -3.69 8.86 -20.84
CA LYS A 137 -4.44 8.67 -22.09
C LYS A 137 -3.55 8.62 -23.35
N ASN A 138 -2.32 9.11 -23.25
CA ASN A 138 -1.38 9.19 -24.37
C ASN A 138 -0.35 8.04 -24.37
N ASN A 139 -0.39 7.16 -23.35
CA ASN A 139 0.34 5.89 -23.27
C ASN A 139 -0.59 4.71 -23.59
#